data_2df2d97ba389d44e96397cb0abf1974c
#
_entry.id   2df2d97ba389d44e96397cb0abf1974c
#
_cell.length_a   1.000
_cell.length_b   1.000
_cell.length_c   1.000
_cell.angle_alpha   90.00
_cell.angle_beta   90.00
_cell.angle_gamma   90.00
#
_symmetry.space_group_name_H-M   'P 1'
#
loop_
_entity.id
_entity.type
_entity.pdbx_description
1 polymer ?
#
loop_
_entity_poly.entity_id
_entity_poly.type
_entity_poly.pdbx_seq_one_letter_code
_entity_poly.pdbx_strand_id
1 'polypeptide(L)'
;MRNKLVVEIYGQQFHLTGKASPSHMRQVANHVDEKMQEIADKNPKLDTTRLAVLAAVNIADAYLKLKQEHDEILHLVEDEEP
;
A
#
# COMPACT_ATOMS: atom_id res chain seq x y z
N MET A 1 -13.90 18.46 1.18
CA MET A 1 -14.35 18.21 -0.20
C MET A 1 -13.73 16.90 -0.71
N ARG A 2 -14.52 16.08 -1.37
CA ARG A 2 -14.02 14.81 -1.89
C ARG A 2 -13.44 14.96 -3.28
N ASN A 3 -12.34 14.30 -3.51
CA ASN A 3 -11.69 14.24 -4.81
C ASN A 3 -12.01 12.92 -5.49
N LYS A 4 -12.09 12.95 -6.81
CA LYS A 4 -12.34 11.74 -7.62
C LYS A 4 -11.22 11.60 -8.62
N LEU A 5 -10.78 10.35 -8.82
CA LEU A 5 -9.70 10.05 -9.76
C LEU A 5 -9.91 8.67 -10.36
N VAL A 6 -9.73 8.57 -11.67
CA VAL A 6 -9.69 7.28 -12.33
C VAL A 6 -8.24 6.81 -12.35
N VAL A 7 -8.00 5.61 -11.85
CA VAL A 7 -6.66 5.01 -11.81
C VAL A 7 -6.70 3.66 -12.50
N GLU A 8 -5.54 3.22 -12.97
CA GLU A 8 -5.37 1.89 -13.53
C GLU A 8 -4.49 1.08 -12.58
N ILE A 9 -4.99 -0.08 -12.15
CA ILE A 9 -4.25 -0.98 -11.29
C ILE A 9 -4.29 -2.36 -11.95
N TYR A 10 -3.12 -2.86 -12.28
CA TYR A 10 -2.95 -4.17 -12.93
C TYR A 10 -3.86 -4.33 -14.15
N GLY A 11 -3.89 -3.31 -15.00
CA GLY A 11 -4.65 -3.32 -16.24
C GLY A 11 -6.14 -3.05 -16.11
N GLN A 12 -6.64 -2.78 -14.91
CA GLN A 12 -8.06 -2.51 -14.68
C GLN A 12 -8.26 -1.09 -14.19
N GLN A 13 -9.34 -0.46 -14.60
CA GLN A 13 -9.66 0.92 -14.20
C GLN A 13 -10.53 0.93 -12.96
N PHE A 14 -10.21 1.83 -12.05
CA PHE A 14 -10.96 2.03 -10.82
C PHE A 14 -11.23 3.51 -10.61
N HIS A 15 -12.43 3.81 -10.11
CA HIS A 15 -12.81 5.17 -9.75
C HIS A 15 -12.63 5.35 -8.25
N LEU A 16 -11.62 6.11 -7.88
CA LEU A 16 -11.34 6.37 -6.47
C LEU A 16 -11.98 7.67 -6.04
N THR A 17 -12.54 7.68 -4.84
CA THR A 17 -13.13 8.86 -4.24
C THR A 17 -12.64 8.95 -2.81
N GLY A 18 -12.16 10.12 -2.40
CA GLY A 18 -11.69 10.29 -1.04
C GLY A 18 -11.28 11.71 -0.75
N LYS A 19 -10.87 11.96 0.48
CA LYS A 19 -10.41 13.28 0.92
C LYS A 19 -8.97 13.56 0.54
N ALA A 20 -8.21 12.52 0.21
CA ALA A 20 -6.81 12.67 -0.18
C ALA A 20 -6.70 13.42 -1.50
N SER A 21 -5.56 14.06 -1.73
CA SER A 21 -5.31 14.75 -3.00
C SER A 21 -5.24 13.75 -4.15
N PRO A 22 -5.57 14.18 -5.38
CA PRO A 22 -5.42 13.30 -6.55
C PRO A 22 -4.00 12.77 -6.72
N SER A 23 -3.00 13.59 -6.40
CA SER A 23 -1.60 13.18 -6.46
C SER A 23 -1.31 12.04 -5.50
N HIS A 24 -1.82 12.13 -4.29
CA HIS A 24 -1.64 11.06 -3.29
C HIS A 24 -2.38 9.79 -3.71
N MET A 25 -3.61 9.92 -4.20
CA MET A 25 -4.38 8.78 -4.68
C MET A 25 -3.66 8.05 -5.81
N ARG A 26 -3.05 8.80 -6.72
CA ARG A 26 -2.28 8.23 -7.83
C ARG A 26 -1.06 7.47 -7.31
N GLN A 27 -0.37 8.04 -6.33
CA GLN A 27 0.77 7.40 -5.69
C GLN A 27 0.37 6.07 -5.04
N VAL A 28 -0.75 6.07 -4.33
CA VAL A 28 -1.26 4.86 -3.67
C VAL A 28 -1.60 3.79 -4.70
N ALA A 29 -2.31 4.17 -5.77
CA ALA A 29 -2.69 3.24 -6.82
C ALA A 29 -1.45 2.64 -7.51
N ASN A 30 -0.45 3.47 -7.79
CA ASN A 30 0.79 3.01 -8.41
C ASN A 30 1.54 2.03 -7.51
N HIS A 31 1.52 2.26 -6.21
CA HIS A 31 2.17 1.37 -5.26
C HIS A 31 1.53 -0.02 -5.27
N VAL A 32 0.20 -0.07 -5.30
CA VAL A 32 -0.53 -1.34 -5.38
C VAL A 32 -0.20 -2.06 -6.68
N ASP A 33 -0.25 -1.32 -7.79
CA ASP A 33 0.06 -1.87 -9.12
C ASP A 33 1.45 -2.49 -9.15
N GLU A 34 2.45 -1.79 -8.66
CA GLU A 34 3.83 -2.27 -8.60
C GLU A 34 3.94 -3.54 -7.76
N LYS A 35 3.28 -3.59 -6.62
CA LYS A 35 3.31 -4.78 -5.76
C LYS A 35 2.68 -5.98 -6.46
N MET A 36 1.57 -5.78 -7.13
CA MET A 36 0.93 -6.86 -7.88
C MET A 36 1.84 -7.38 -8.99
N GLN A 37 2.51 -6.48 -9.70
CA GLN A 37 3.42 -6.89 -10.77
C GLN A 37 4.64 -7.63 -10.24
N GLU A 38 5.22 -7.20 -9.14
CA GLU A 38 6.33 -7.88 -8.49
C GLU A 38 5.96 -9.31 -8.12
N ILE A 39 4.78 -9.49 -7.54
CA ILE A 39 4.31 -10.82 -7.14
C ILE A 39 4.02 -11.68 -8.36
N ALA A 40 3.41 -11.09 -9.40
CA ALA A 40 3.12 -11.80 -10.64
C ALA A 40 4.38 -12.32 -11.31
N ASP A 41 5.45 -11.53 -11.29
CA ASP A 41 6.73 -11.93 -11.88
C ASP A 41 7.31 -13.17 -11.20
N LYS A 42 7.09 -13.30 -9.91
CA LYS A 42 7.58 -14.45 -9.13
C LYS A 42 6.61 -15.62 -9.16
N ASN A 43 5.33 -15.37 -9.45
CA ASN A 43 4.28 -16.37 -9.39
C ASN A 43 3.36 -16.24 -10.62
N PRO A 44 3.84 -16.59 -11.82
CA PRO A 44 3.11 -16.29 -13.04
C PRO A 44 1.80 -17.05 -13.21
N LYS A 45 1.54 -18.05 -12.38
CA LYS A 45 0.31 -18.85 -12.46
C LYS A 45 -0.82 -18.32 -11.58
N LEU A 46 -0.57 -17.30 -10.79
CA LEU A 46 -1.60 -16.75 -9.90
C LEU A 46 -2.58 -15.87 -10.68
N ASP A 47 -3.85 -15.99 -10.34
CA ASP A 47 -4.89 -15.14 -10.91
C ASP A 47 -4.85 -13.75 -10.25
N THR A 48 -5.59 -12.81 -10.82
CA THR A 48 -5.60 -11.42 -10.37
C THR A 48 -6.10 -11.29 -8.92
N THR A 49 -7.10 -12.08 -8.55
CA THR A 49 -7.65 -12.02 -7.19
C THR A 49 -6.58 -12.41 -6.16
N ARG A 50 -5.85 -13.48 -6.42
CA ARG A 50 -4.79 -13.92 -5.51
C ARG A 50 -3.62 -12.95 -5.47
N LEU A 51 -3.27 -12.38 -6.62
CA LEU A 51 -2.25 -11.34 -6.68
C LEU A 51 -2.64 -10.14 -5.84
N ALA A 52 -3.89 -9.71 -5.92
CA ALA A 52 -4.38 -8.58 -5.14
C ALA A 52 -4.33 -8.86 -3.64
N VAL A 53 -4.73 -10.06 -3.22
CA VAL A 53 -4.69 -10.46 -1.81
C VAL A 53 -3.24 -10.48 -1.30
N LEU A 54 -2.33 -11.08 -2.06
CA LEU A 54 -0.93 -11.12 -1.67
C LEU A 54 -0.30 -9.73 -1.64
N ALA A 55 -0.66 -8.87 -2.58
CA ALA A 55 -0.20 -7.48 -2.55
C ALA A 55 -0.69 -6.78 -1.28
N ALA A 56 -1.95 -6.98 -0.91
CA ALA A 56 -2.50 -6.41 0.31
C ALA A 56 -1.75 -6.91 1.54
N VAL A 57 -1.46 -8.20 1.60
CA VAL A 57 -0.71 -8.79 2.72
C VAL A 57 0.69 -8.18 2.81
N ASN A 58 1.38 -8.04 1.67
CA ASN A 58 2.71 -7.45 1.64
C ASN A 58 2.71 -5.99 2.08
N ILE A 59 1.73 -5.23 1.61
CA ILE A 59 1.60 -3.81 1.98
C ILE A 59 1.28 -3.67 3.46
N ALA A 60 0.37 -4.50 3.98
CA ALA A 60 0.04 -4.50 5.40
C ALA A 60 1.23 -4.88 6.25
N ASP A 61 2.02 -5.88 5.82
CA ASP A 61 3.23 -6.29 6.51
C ASP A 61 4.23 -5.13 6.61
N ALA A 62 4.47 -4.46 5.50
CA ALA A 62 5.38 -3.31 5.47
C ALA A 62 4.88 -2.18 6.37
N TYR A 63 3.58 -1.90 6.35
CA TYR A 63 2.98 -0.88 7.19
C TYR A 63 3.15 -1.21 8.67
N LEU A 64 2.85 -2.45 9.05
CA LEU A 64 2.93 -2.85 10.46
C LEU A 64 4.37 -2.87 10.98
N LYS A 65 5.32 -3.26 10.14
CA LYS A 65 6.73 -3.19 10.50
C LYS A 65 7.18 -1.75 10.71
N LEU A 66 6.79 -0.85 9.81
CA LEU A 66 7.13 0.55 9.92
C LEU A 66 6.51 1.17 11.18
N LYS A 67 5.26 0.83 11.46
CA LYS A 67 4.57 1.29 12.67
C LYS A 67 5.27 0.79 13.92
N GLN A 68 5.68 -0.47 13.91
CA GLN A 68 6.40 -1.09 15.03
C GLN A 68 7.73 -0.40 15.29
N GLU A 69 8.49 -0.11 14.24
CA GLU A 69 9.76 0.61 14.35
C GLU A 69 9.55 1.99 14.96
N HIS A 70 8.52 2.69 14.52
CA HIS A 70 8.19 4.01 15.05
C HIS A 70 7.85 3.94 16.54
N ASP A 71 7.03 2.97 16.92
CA ASP A 71 6.63 2.78 18.32
C ASP A 71 7.83 2.43 19.19
N GLU A 72 8.74 1.59 18.70
CA GLU A 72 9.96 1.22 19.42
C GLU A 72 10.87 2.41 19.62
N ILE A 73 11.01 3.26 18.62
CA ILE A 73 11.82 4.48 18.74
C ILE A 73 11.23 5.41 19.81
N LEU A 74 9.93 5.59 19.80
CA LEU A 74 9.25 6.41 20.81
C LEU A 74 9.45 5.85 22.21
N HIS A 75 9.35 4.54 22.36
CA HIS A 75 9.54 3.88 23.63
C HIS A 75 10.97 4.07 24.16
N LEU A 76 11.95 3.92 23.30
CA LEU A 76 13.35 4.12 23.67
C LEU A 76 13.62 5.55 24.13
N VAL A 77 12.99 6.54 23.50
CA VAL A 77 13.14 7.94 23.92
C VAL A 77 12.58 8.13 25.32
N GLU A 78 11.41 7.53 25.60
CA GLU A 78 10.80 7.61 26.94
C GLU A 78 11.67 6.95 28.01
N ASP A 79 12.27 5.80 27.68
CA ASP A 79 13.12 5.08 28.63
C ASP A 79 14.39 5.85 28.99
N GLU A 80 14.87 6.72 28.11
CA GLU A 80 16.06 7.54 28.34
C GLU A 80 15.79 8.75 29.25
N GLU A 81 14.54 9.08 29.47
CA GLU A 81 14.20 10.22 30.35
C GLU A 81 14.40 9.83 31.80
N PRO A 82 15.06 10.69 32.56
CA PRO A 82 15.26 10.47 34.00
C PRO A 82 13.99 10.57 34.84
#